data_8dfe00b6fb2a181ad6da2fa01b129896
#
_entry.id   8dfe00b6fb2a181ad6da2fa01b129896
#
_cell.length_a   1.000
_cell.length_b   1.000
_cell.length_c   1.000
_cell.angle_alpha   90.00
_cell.angle_beta   90.00
_cell.angle_gamma   90.00
#
_symmetry.space_group_name_H-M   'P 1'
#
loop_
_entity.id
_entity.type
_entity.pdbx_description
1 polymer ?
#
loop_
_entity_poly.entity_id
_entity_poly.type
_entity_poly.pdbx_seq_one_letter_code
_entity_poly.pdbx_strand_id
1 'polypeptide(L)'
;MYTPGKLNNGEDAVYDEEDGLGYGFGWGIGHDETFGLVVSHSGGMPGVATWFERFIDADRTLVILSNRDYRDVRAYLGYWNGMEAVARDKEPEPVVCIEDIALKNPDKSEWESFCGKYEHPGDADFTVDEVFMKDGDLHAKAIDDDGDELEFMLYPLGDNEFGRKGGMLKLKFGEGCVMYDEFTCKKL
;
A
#
# COMPACT_ATOMS: atom_id res chain seq x y z
N MET A 1 -4.54 -4.18 -30.68
CA MET A 1 -4.40 -4.80 -29.34
C MET A 1 -4.11 -3.74 -28.27
N TYR A 2 -3.21 -2.80 -28.54
CA TYR A 2 -2.83 -1.71 -27.61
C TYR A 2 -3.65 -0.43 -27.86
N THR A 3 -4.94 -0.59 -27.97
CA THR A 3 -5.89 0.52 -28.13
C THR A 3 -7.07 0.21 -27.20
N PRO A 4 -7.55 1.19 -26.42
CA PRO A 4 -8.70 0.98 -25.56
C PRO A 4 -9.91 0.43 -26.31
N GLY A 5 -10.65 -0.43 -25.65
CA GLY A 5 -11.94 -0.90 -26.15
C GLY A 5 -12.94 0.26 -26.21
N LYS A 6 -13.97 0.14 -27.04
CA LYS A 6 -15.04 1.13 -27.07
C LYS A 6 -16.25 0.58 -26.32
N LEU A 7 -16.82 1.43 -25.45
CA LEU A 7 -18.09 1.17 -24.80
C LEU A 7 -19.26 1.42 -25.78
N ASN A 8 -20.46 0.97 -25.42
CA ASN A 8 -21.65 1.15 -26.27
C ASN A 8 -22.04 2.61 -26.51
N ASN A 9 -21.62 3.52 -25.65
CA ASN A 9 -21.79 4.97 -25.79
C ASN A 9 -20.72 5.63 -26.67
N GLY A 10 -19.72 4.87 -27.14
CA GLY A 10 -18.62 5.33 -27.98
C GLY A 10 -17.39 5.82 -27.23
N GLU A 11 -17.44 5.87 -25.91
CA GLU A 11 -16.29 6.24 -25.06
C GLU A 11 -15.28 5.11 -24.98
N ASP A 12 -14.03 5.45 -24.62
CA ASP A 12 -13.01 4.46 -24.36
C ASP A 12 -13.29 3.71 -23.05
N ALA A 13 -13.00 2.42 -23.05
CA ALA A 13 -12.99 1.64 -21.83
C ALA A 13 -11.80 2.09 -20.96
N VAL A 14 -12.06 2.40 -19.69
CA VAL A 14 -11.08 2.89 -18.72
C VAL A 14 -10.80 1.80 -17.71
N TYR A 15 -9.54 1.63 -17.35
CA TYR A 15 -9.07 0.75 -16.28
C TYR A 15 -8.99 1.52 -14.95
N ASP A 16 -8.45 2.73 -15.03
CA ASP A 16 -8.32 3.64 -13.92
C ASP A 16 -8.58 5.08 -14.39
N GLU A 17 -9.59 5.73 -13.80
CA GLU A 17 -9.99 7.10 -14.16
C GLU A 17 -9.00 8.15 -13.62
N GLU A 18 -8.39 7.91 -12.46
CA GLU A 18 -7.47 8.86 -11.83
C GLU A 18 -6.15 8.91 -12.60
N ASP A 19 -5.64 7.77 -13.00
CA ASP A 19 -4.40 7.66 -13.77
C ASP A 19 -4.62 7.81 -15.29
N GLY A 20 -5.87 7.91 -15.74
CA GLY A 20 -6.22 8.02 -17.15
C GLY A 20 -5.87 6.79 -17.99
N LEU A 21 -5.82 5.62 -17.35
CA LEU A 21 -5.47 4.34 -18.00
C LEU A 21 -6.65 3.78 -18.77
N GLY A 22 -6.48 3.59 -20.07
CA GLY A 22 -7.43 2.87 -20.90
C GLY A 22 -7.36 1.35 -20.68
N TYR A 23 -8.39 0.63 -21.15
CA TYR A 23 -8.41 -0.83 -21.10
C TYR A 23 -8.80 -1.45 -22.43
N GLY A 24 -8.05 -2.44 -22.89
CA GLY A 24 -8.36 -3.14 -24.14
C GLY A 24 -7.66 -4.46 -24.29
N PHE A 25 -8.43 -5.51 -24.59
CA PHE A 25 -7.93 -6.87 -24.86
C PHE A 25 -7.08 -7.46 -23.73
N GLY A 26 -7.43 -7.18 -22.48
CA GLY A 26 -6.72 -7.66 -21.30
C GLY A 26 -5.48 -6.84 -20.93
N TRP A 27 -5.37 -5.60 -21.42
CA TRP A 27 -4.28 -4.68 -21.11
C TRP A 27 -4.79 -3.38 -20.51
N GLY A 28 -4.19 -2.95 -19.41
CA GLY A 28 -4.15 -1.55 -19.04
C GLY A 28 -3.25 -0.82 -20.04
N ILE A 29 -3.71 0.32 -20.54
CA ILE A 29 -3.04 1.07 -21.62
C ILE A 29 -2.80 2.49 -21.15
N GLY A 30 -1.55 2.88 -21.01
CA GLY A 30 -1.13 4.18 -20.53
C GLY A 30 -0.03 4.81 -21.38
N HIS A 31 0.52 5.89 -20.90
CA HIS A 31 1.62 6.60 -21.53
C HIS A 31 2.64 7.04 -20.48
N ASP A 32 3.87 6.58 -20.63
CA ASP A 32 5.03 7.04 -19.85
C ASP A 32 5.69 8.22 -20.56
N GLU A 33 6.03 9.28 -19.83
CA GLU A 33 6.63 10.49 -20.40
C GLU A 33 7.99 10.23 -21.05
N THR A 34 8.72 9.21 -20.56
CA THR A 34 10.07 8.87 -21.06
C THR A 34 10.02 7.81 -22.14
N PHE A 35 9.16 6.81 -22.00
CA PHE A 35 9.18 5.59 -22.80
C PHE A 35 7.96 5.44 -23.73
N GLY A 36 7.06 6.43 -23.77
CA GLY A 36 5.91 6.45 -24.67
C GLY A 36 4.79 5.48 -24.26
N LEU A 37 4.22 4.77 -25.22
CA LEU A 37 3.11 3.86 -24.99
C LEU A 37 3.51 2.70 -24.06
N VAL A 38 2.78 2.55 -22.97
CA VAL A 38 2.94 1.45 -22.02
C VAL A 38 1.68 0.61 -21.94
N VAL A 39 1.85 -0.70 -21.87
CA VAL A 39 0.77 -1.64 -21.60
C VAL A 39 1.16 -2.57 -20.46
N SER A 40 0.21 -2.83 -19.57
CA SER A 40 0.48 -3.62 -18.37
C SER A 40 -0.71 -4.49 -17.97
N HIS A 41 -0.42 -5.52 -17.20
CA HIS A 41 -1.44 -6.31 -16.52
C HIS A 41 -0.84 -6.92 -15.25
N SER A 42 -1.61 -6.87 -14.16
CA SER A 42 -1.29 -7.58 -12.92
C SER A 42 -1.90 -8.98 -12.92
N GLY A 43 -1.40 -9.84 -12.04
CA GLY A 43 -2.02 -11.11 -11.73
C GLY A 43 -1.74 -11.47 -10.29
N GLY A 44 -2.73 -12.00 -9.58
CA GLY A 44 -2.58 -12.38 -8.19
C GLY A 44 -3.56 -13.45 -7.77
N MET A 45 -3.11 -14.26 -6.82
CA MET A 45 -3.93 -15.18 -6.02
C MET A 45 -3.21 -15.39 -4.68
N PRO A 46 -3.87 -15.99 -3.67
CA PRO A 46 -3.21 -16.20 -2.38
C PRO A 46 -1.83 -16.86 -2.52
N GLY A 47 -0.80 -16.17 -2.03
CA GLY A 47 0.59 -16.62 -2.05
C GLY A 47 1.39 -16.31 -3.31
N VAL A 48 0.79 -15.71 -4.34
CA VAL A 48 1.52 -15.30 -5.56
C VAL A 48 1.02 -13.96 -6.08
N ALA A 49 1.95 -13.17 -6.60
CA ALA A 49 1.65 -11.93 -7.32
C ALA A 49 2.55 -11.80 -8.54
N THR A 50 2.00 -11.23 -9.60
CA THR A 50 2.72 -11.05 -10.86
C THR A 50 2.44 -9.69 -11.45
N TRP A 51 3.40 -9.16 -12.18
CA TRP A 51 3.25 -7.96 -12.98
C TRP A 51 3.91 -8.17 -14.34
N PHE A 52 3.22 -7.75 -15.38
CA PHE A 52 3.76 -7.66 -16.73
C PHE A 52 3.59 -6.24 -17.23
N GLU A 53 4.66 -5.65 -17.74
CA GLU A 53 4.65 -4.32 -18.31
C GLU A 53 5.53 -4.26 -19.55
N ARG A 54 5.04 -3.59 -20.58
CA ARG A 54 5.79 -3.40 -21.82
C ARG A 54 5.72 -1.94 -22.27
N PHE A 55 6.88 -1.35 -22.38
CA PHE A 55 7.12 -0.04 -22.97
C PHE A 55 7.31 -0.24 -24.48
N ILE A 56 6.25 0.00 -25.25
CA ILE A 56 6.18 -0.36 -26.66
C ILE A 56 7.21 0.42 -27.49
N ASP A 57 7.26 1.74 -27.30
CA ASP A 57 8.11 2.62 -28.10
C ASP A 57 9.60 2.49 -27.71
N ALA A 58 9.88 2.11 -26.49
CA ALA A 58 11.25 1.86 -25.99
C ALA A 58 11.73 0.42 -26.20
N ASP A 59 10.87 -0.48 -26.70
CA ASP A 59 11.14 -1.92 -26.86
C ASP A 59 11.66 -2.59 -25.56
N ARG A 60 11.11 -2.20 -24.41
CA ARG A 60 11.44 -2.76 -23.10
C ARG A 60 10.28 -3.59 -22.57
N THR A 61 10.58 -4.68 -21.89
CA THR A 61 9.57 -5.52 -21.24
C THR A 61 10.05 -5.84 -19.83
N LEU A 62 9.16 -5.67 -18.88
CA LEU A 62 9.35 -6.05 -17.49
C LEU A 62 8.39 -7.17 -17.13
N VAL A 63 8.90 -8.21 -16.49
CA VAL A 63 8.10 -9.32 -15.97
C VAL A 63 8.53 -9.57 -14.54
N ILE A 64 7.60 -9.50 -13.62
CA ILE A 64 7.84 -9.80 -12.21
C ILE A 64 6.97 -10.99 -11.82
N LEU A 65 7.60 -11.99 -11.23
CA LEU A 65 6.96 -13.17 -10.69
C LEU A 65 7.35 -13.30 -9.22
N SER A 66 6.35 -13.31 -8.34
CA SER A 66 6.56 -13.43 -6.90
C SER A 66 5.80 -14.64 -6.35
N ASN A 67 6.42 -15.37 -5.45
CA ASN A 67 5.79 -16.39 -4.62
C ASN A 67 5.31 -15.82 -3.28
N ARG A 68 5.05 -14.52 -3.22
CA ARG A 68 4.39 -13.80 -2.14
C ARG A 68 3.23 -13.03 -2.73
N ASP A 69 2.16 -12.87 -1.98
CA ASP A 69 1.04 -12.05 -2.45
C ASP A 69 1.34 -10.54 -2.30
N TYR A 70 0.49 -9.72 -2.91
CA TYR A 70 0.61 -8.25 -2.90
C TYR A 70 0.42 -7.63 -1.51
N ARG A 71 -0.05 -8.38 -0.52
CA ARG A 71 -0.20 -7.93 0.88
C ARG A 71 1.14 -7.89 1.61
N ASP A 72 2.19 -8.52 1.07
CA ASP A 72 3.56 -8.37 1.59
C ASP A 72 4.14 -7.04 1.07
N VAL A 73 4.13 -6.02 1.92
CA VAL A 73 4.59 -4.67 1.56
C VAL A 73 6.05 -4.66 1.11
N ARG A 74 6.92 -5.49 1.70
CA ARG A 74 8.31 -5.59 1.23
C ARG A 74 8.38 -6.09 -0.21
N ALA A 75 7.55 -7.06 -0.56
CA ALA A 75 7.43 -7.53 -1.93
C ALA A 75 6.84 -6.42 -2.82
N TYR A 76 5.78 -5.77 -2.38
CA TYR A 76 5.11 -4.69 -3.11
C TYR A 76 6.04 -3.50 -3.39
N LEU A 77 6.72 -2.97 -2.38
CA LEU A 77 7.70 -1.89 -2.56
C LEU A 77 8.90 -2.34 -3.41
N GLY A 78 9.36 -3.59 -3.25
CA GLY A 78 10.39 -4.18 -4.10
C GLY A 78 9.96 -4.26 -5.57
N TYR A 79 8.68 -4.52 -5.82
CA TYR A 79 8.09 -4.44 -7.15
C TYR A 79 8.25 -3.04 -7.75
N TRP A 80 7.65 -2.04 -7.10
CA TRP A 80 7.60 -0.68 -7.65
C TRP A 80 8.98 -0.04 -7.73
N ASN A 81 9.76 -0.06 -6.65
CA ASN A 81 11.10 0.51 -6.66
C ASN A 81 12.05 -0.24 -7.62
N GLY A 82 11.93 -1.57 -7.67
CA GLY A 82 12.71 -2.38 -8.60
C GLY A 82 12.31 -2.16 -10.06
N MET A 83 11.03 -2.06 -10.36
CA MET A 83 10.50 -1.79 -11.70
C MET A 83 10.98 -0.45 -12.23
N GLU A 84 10.75 0.59 -11.45
CA GLU A 84 11.17 1.95 -11.80
C GLU A 84 12.67 2.02 -12.05
N ALA A 85 13.47 1.42 -11.16
CA ALA A 85 14.92 1.43 -11.29
C ALA A 85 15.37 0.68 -12.56
N VAL A 86 14.91 -0.56 -12.74
CA VAL A 86 15.32 -1.39 -13.89
C VAL A 86 14.80 -0.81 -15.21
N ALA A 87 13.56 -0.33 -15.24
CA ALA A 87 13.01 0.30 -16.44
C ALA A 87 13.81 1.53 -16.87
N ARG A 88 14.41 2.24 -15.91
CA ARG A 88 15.16 3.50 -16.15
C ARG A 88 16.69 3.33 -16.10
N ASP A 89 17.20 2.10 -16.17
CA ASP A 89 18.63 1.79 -16.06
C ASP A 89 19.29 2.34 -14.79
N LYS A 90 18.56 2.31 -13.67
CA LYS A 90 19.02 2.75 -12.35
C LYS A 90 19.23 1.55 -11.42
N GLU A 91 20.08 1.71 -10.42
CA GLU A 91 20.17 0.74 -9.33
C GLU A 91 18.93 0.86 -8.41
N PRO A 92 18.28 -0.28 -8.08
CA PRO A 92 17.17 -0.28 -7.14
C PRO A 92 17.59 0.21 -5.76
N GLU A 93 16.78 1.08 -5.15
CA GLU A 93 16.98 1.44 -3.76
C GLU A 93 16.54 0.30 -2.82
N PRO A 94 17.22 0.09 -1.68
CA PRO A 94 16.80 -0.90 -0.70
C PRO A 94 15.40 -0.60 -0.18
N VAL A 95 14.55 -1.61 -0.12
CA VAL A 95 13.24 -1.49 0.50
C VAL A 95 13.42 -1.45 2.02
N VAL A 96 13.01 -0.34 2.64
CA VAL A 96 13.02 -0.16 4.10
C VAL A 96 11.58 -0.36 4.61
N CYS A 97 11.39 -1.38 5.43
CA CYS A 97 10.11 -1.67 6.06
C CYS A 97 10.06 -1.12 7.49
N ILE A 98 8.86 -1.01 8.04
CA ILE A 98 8.63 -0.50 9.40
C ILE A 98 9.47 -1.26 10.43
N GLU A 99 9.56 -2.57 10.34
CA GLU A 99 10.35 -3.39 11.26
C GLU A 99 11.87 -3.15 11.17
N ASP A 100 12.37 -2.60 10.08
CA ASP A 100 13.79 -2.28 9.91
C ASP A 100 14.19 -1.01 10.66
N ILE A 101 13.23 -0.06 10.79
CA ILE A 101 13.42 1.26 11.42
C ILE A 101 12.81 1.36 12.82
N ALA A 102 12.11 0.32 13.27
CA ALA A 102 11.48 0.30 14.59
C ALA A 102 12.49 0.43 15.73
N LEU A 103 12.14 1.21 16.75
CA LEU A 103 12.97 1.39 17.95
C LEU A 103 13.09 0.08 18.72
N LYS A 104 14.33 -0.33 19.01
CA LYS A 104 14.63 -1.58 19.75
C LYS A 104 14.33 -1.48 21.26
N ASN A 105 14.46 -0.29 21.83
CA ASN A 105 14.24 -0.05 23.26
C ASN A 105 13.41 1.24 23.43
N PRO A 106 12.10 1.22 23.08
CA PRO A 106 11.25 2.38 23.22
C PRO A 106 10.90 2.65 24.68
N ASP A 107 10.65 3.91 25.02
CA ASP A 107 9.98 4.27 26.27
C ASP A 107 8.49 3.89 26.14
N LYS A 108 8.00 3.05 27.04
CA LYS A 108 6.62 2.53 27.03
C LYS A 108 5.73 3.23 28.07
N SER A 109 6.22 4.23 28.78
CA SER A 109 5.54 4.86 29.92
C SER A 109 4.18 5.47 29.57
N GLU A 110 4.00 5.92 28.32
CA GLU A 110 2.76 6.55 27.85
C GLU A 110 1.84 5.60 27.06
N TRP A 111 2.27 4.40 26.75
CA TRP A 111 1.54 3.51 25.83
C TRP A 111 0.14 3.13 26.30
N GLU A 112 -0.06 2.97 27.62
CA GLU A 112 -1.39 2.71 28.19
C GLU A 112 -2.36 3.87 27.93
N SER A 113 -1.88 5.09 27.79
CA SER A 113 -2.71 6.24 27.49
C SER A 113 -3.29 6.22 26.07
N PHE A 114 -2.66 5.48 25.15
CA PHE A 114 -3.13 5.29 23.77
C PHE A 114 -4.19 4.20 23.66
N CYS A 115 -4.33 3.33 24.69
CA CYS A 115 -5.30 2.24 24.65
C CYS A 115 -6.73 2.75 24.74
N GLY A 116 -7.62 2.21 23.90
CA GLY A 116 -9.04 2.54 23.88
C GLY A 116 -9.63 2.35 22.50
N LYS A 117 -10.91 2.65 22.37
CA LYS A 117 -11.63 2.69 21.09
C LYS A 117 -11.54 4.06 20.46
N TYR A 118 -11.58 4.09 19.15
CA TYR A 118 -11.48 5.31 18.37
C TYR A 118 -12.68 5.48 17.45
N GLU A 119 -13.01 6.74 17.10
CA GLU A 119 -14.07 7.06 16.15
C GLU A 119 -13.68 6.53 14.76
N HIS A 120 -14.68 6.05 14.01
CA HIS A 120 -14.50 5.71 12.61
C HIS A 120 -14.61 6.97 11.75
N PRO A 121 -13.61 7.31 10.95
CA PRO A 121 -13.78 8.30 9.90
C PRO A 121 -14.67 7.67 8.81
N GLY A 122 -15.77 8.33 8.47
CA GLY A 122 -16.85 7.75 7.67
C GLY A 122 -16.50 7.28 6.26
N ASP A 123 -15.39 7.77 5.69
CA ASP A 123 -14.99 7.51 4.30
C ASP A 123 -13.57 6.90 4.21
N ALA A 124 -13.06 6.28 5.27
CA ALA A 124 -11.73 5.67 5.24
C ALA A 124 -11.81 4.20 4.81
N ASP A 125 -10.98 3.81 3.86
CA ASP A 125 -10.80 2.43 3.42
C ASP A 125 -10.19 1.53 4.50
N PHE A 126 -9.57 2.15 5.50
CA PHE A 126 -8.98 1.47 6.65
C PHE A 126 -9.28 2.25 7.92
N THR A 127 -9.83 1.58 8.93
CA THR A 127 -10.18 2.22 10.20
C THR A 127 -9.53 1.51 11.39
N VAL A 128 -8.90 2.28 12.28
CA VAL A 128 -8.43 1.78 13.57
C VAL A 128 -9.58 1.82 14.57
N ASP A 129 -10.09 0.65 14.97
CA ASP A 129 -11.22 0.53 15.89
C ASP A 129 -10.77 0.59 17.36
N GLU A 130 -9.71 -0.14 17.69
CA GLU A 130 -9.25 -0.29 19.07
C GLU A 130 -7.73 -0.41 19.13
N VAL A 131 -7.14 0.23 20.13
CA VAL A 131 -5.72 0.07 20.51
C VAL A 131 -5.63 -0.50 21.91
N PHE A 132 -4.77 -1.49 22.15
CA PHE A 132 -4.67 -2.19 23.43
C PHE A 132 -3.26 -2.76 23.65
N MET A 133 -2.96 -3.05 24.94
CA MET A 133 -1.71 -3.74 25.29
C MET A 133 -1.87 -5.25 25.21
N LYS A 134 -0.90 -5.94 24.58
CA LYS A 134 -0.81 -7.39 24.52
C LYS A 134 0.66 -7.82 24.61
N ASP A 135 0.98 -8.71 25.52
CA ASP A 135 2.34 -9.22 25.76
C ASP A 135 3.40 -8.14 26.01
N GLY A 136 2.99 -6.97 26.51
CA GLY A 136 3.85 -5.82 26.78
C GLY A 136 4.15 -4.93 25.59
N ASP A 137 3.44 -5.14 24.47
CA ASP A 137 3.50 -4.32 23.27
C ASP A 137 2.13 -3.75 22.91
N LEU A 138 2.14 -2.66 22.12
CA LEU A 138 0.92 -2.02 21.66
C LEU A 138 0.40 -2.75 20.42
N HIS A 139 -0.89 -3.03 20.41
CA HIS A 139 -1.59 -3.66 19.31
C HIS A 139 -2.77 -2.82 18.87
N ALA A 140 -3.18 -2.95 17.62
CA ALA A 140 -4.39 -2.36 17.09
C ALA A 140 -5.30 -3.41 16.47
N LYS A 141 -6.61 -3.17 16.60
CA LYS A 141 -7.64 -3.76 15.74
C LYS A 141 -8.06 -2.74 14.72
N ALA A 142 -8.25 -3.18 13.51
CA ALA A 142 -8.68 -2.35 12.41
C ALA A 142 -9.66 -3.12 11.53
N ILE A 143 -10.42 -2.39 10.74
CA ILE A 143 -11.31 -2.91 9.71
C ILE A 143 -10.75 -2.42 8.38
N ASP A 144 -10.57 -3.32 7.42
CA ASP A 144 -10.12 -2.98 6.08
C ASP A 144 -11.29 -2.68 5.13
N ASP A 145 -10.98 -2.32 3.89
CA ASP A 145 -11.93 -1.98 2.83
C ASP A 145 -12.88 -3.13 2.45
N ASP A 146 -12.46 -4.37 2.66
CA ASP A 146 -13.31 -5.56 2.48
C ASP A 146 -14.23 -5.82 3.69
N GLY A 147 -14.06 -5.10 4.80
CA GLY A 147 -14.77 -5.26 6.06
C GLY A 147 -14.21 -6.35 6.96
N ASP A 148 -13.00 -6.83 6.66
CA ASP A 148 -12.33 -7.83 7.47
C ASP A 148 -11.67 -7.21 8.70
N GLU A 149 -11.85 -7.87 9.86
CA GLU A 149 -11.18 -7.48 11.10
C GLU A 149 -9.71 -7.93 11.09
N LEU A 150 -8.82 -6.99 11.33
CA LEU A 150 -7.38 -7.20 11.41
C LEU A 150 -6.89 -6.92 12.83
N GLU A 151 -6.03 -7.77 13.36
CA GLU A 151 -5.27 -7.51 14.60
C GLU A 151 -3.78 -7.55 14.29
N PHE A 152 -3.05 -6.51 14.69
CA PHE A 152 -1.61 -6.44 14.45
C PHE A 152 -0.87 -5.66 15.55
N MET A 153 0.40 -6.02 15.73
CA MET A 153 1.31 -5.32 16.60
C MET A 153 1.76 -3.99 15.98
N LEU A 154 1.86 -2.96 16.81
CA LEU A 154 2.37 -1.64 16.46
C LEU A 154 3.86 -1.53 16.82
N TYR A 155 4.68 -1.25 15.82
CA TYR A 155 6.13 -1.07 15.94
C TYR A 155 6.44 0.40 16.24
N PRO A 156 7.10 0.75 17.35
CA PRO A 156 7.39 2.13 17.71
C PRO A 156 8.45 2.73 16.80
N LEU A 157 8.20 3.94 16.30
CA LEU A 157 9.10 4.69 15.42
C LEU A 157 9.70 5.93 16.12
N GLY A 158 9.14 6.36 17.24
CA GLY A 158 9.49 7.56 18.00
C GLY A 158 8.40 8.61 17.96
N ASP A 159 8.45 9.59 18.85
CA ASP A 159 7.52 10.73 18.88
C ASP A 159 6.03 10.33 18.82
N ASN A 160 5.67 9.25 19.53
CA ASN A 160 4.34 8.65 19.54
C ASN A 160 3.87 8.17 18.16
N GLU A 161 4.79 7.94 17.25
CA GLU A 161 4.54 7.34 15.95
C GLU A 161 4.83 5.86 15.97
N PHE A 162 3.93 5.10 15.36
CA PHE A 162 4.00 3.65 15.27
C PHE A 162 3.68 3.20 13.84
N GLY A 163 4.21 2.06 13.44
CA GLY A 163 3.93 1.46 12.16
C GLY A 163 3.46 0.02 12.27
N ARG A 164 2.77 -0.46 11.24
CA ARG A 164 2.36 -1.86 11.10
C ARG A 164 3.46 -2.67 10.42
N LYS A 165 3.76 -3.86 10.95
CA LYS A 165 4.68 -4.80 10.29
C LYS A 165 4.17 -5.19 8.91
N GLY A 166 5.07 -5.18 7.94
CA GLY A 166 4.73 -5.50 6.57
C GLY A 166 3.73 -4.54 5.94
N GLY A 167 3.52 -3.34 6.54
CA GLY A 167 2.64 -2.29 6.05
C GLY A 167 3.37 -0.97 5.84
N MET A 168 2.73 -0.04 5.16
CA MET A 168 3.16 1.35 5.05
C MET A 168 2.44 2.24 6.06
N LEU A 169 1.38 1.74 6.67
CA LEU A 169 0.56 2.47 7.62
C LEU A 169 1.39 2.94 8.80
N LYS A 170 1.31 4.23 9.07
CA LYS A 170 1.85 4.87 10.27
C LYS A 170 0.71 5.49 11.05
N LEU A 171 0.70 5.25 12.36
CA LEU A 171 -0.23 5.82 13.31
C LEU A 171 0.54 6.79 14.20
N LYS A 172 0.04 8.01 14.37
CA LYS A 172 0.59 8.97 15.30
C LYS A 172 -0.42 9.28 16.40
N PHE A 173 -0.06 9.01 17.65
CA PHE A 173 -0.92 9.28 18.79
C PHE A 173 -0.72 10.71 19.30
N GLY A 174 -1.85 11.40 19.52
CA GLY A 174 -1.94 12.69 20.15
C GLY A 174 -2.75 12.62 21.44
N GLU A 175 -3.06 13.78 22.04
CA GLU A 175 -3.90 13.87 23.23
C GLU A 175 -5.34 13.49 22.88
N GLY A 176 -5.75 12.27 23.24
CA GLY A 176 -7.10 11.74 22.98
C GLY A 176 -7.44 11.51 21.50
N CYS A 177 -6.45 11.31 20.65
CA CYS A 177 -6.67 10.98 19.25
C CYS A 177 -5.57 10.09 18.65
N VAL A 178 -5.88 9.45 17.54
CA VAL A 178 -4.91 8.81 16.63
C VAL A 178 -5.04 9.44 15.26
N MET A 179 -3.91 9.68 14.61
CA MET A 179 -3.81 10.25 13.27
C MET A 179 -3.15 9.22 12.35
N TYR A 180 -3.70 9.03 11.17
CA TYR A 180 -3.13 8.23 10.09
C TYR A 180 -3.66 8.74 8.75
N ASP A 181 -2.82 8.72 7.74
CA ASP A 181 -3.08 9.33 6.45
C ASP A 181 -3.61 10.77 6.63
N GLU A 182 -4.78 11.11 6.12
CA GLU A 182 -5.45 12.41 6.28
C GLU A 182 -6.46 12.44 7.44
N PHE A 183 -6.64 11.33 8.15
CA PHE A 183 -7.65 11.18 9.18
C PHE A 183 -7.13 11.50 10.58
N THR A 184 -8.00 12.09 11.40
CA THR A 184 -7.81 12.28 12.85
C THR A 184 -9.01 11.70 13.58
N CYS A 185 -8.82 10.57 14.25
CA CYS A 185 -9.86 9.83 14.95
C CYS A 185 -9.77 10.07 16.44
N LYS A 186 -10.85 10.54 17.05
CA LYS A 186 -10.90 10.79 18.49
C LYS A 186 -11.06 9.49 19.25
N LYS A 187 -10.44 9.43 20.41
CA LYS A 187 -10.66 8.38 21.38
C LYS A 187 -12.05 8.53 21.99
N LEU A 188 -12.80 7.42 22.06
CA LEU A 188 -14.18 7.32 22.60
C LEU A 188 -14.20 7.21 24.13
#